data_0de43c89f8ae4daed19e5053470e5073
#
_entry.id   0de43c89f8ae4daed19e5053470e5073
#
_cell.length_a   1.000
_cell.length_b   1.000
_cell.length_c   1.000
_cell.angle_alpha   90.00
_cell.angle_beta   90.00
_cell.angle_gamma   90.00
#
_symmetry.space_group_name_H-M   'P 1'
#
loop_
_entity.id
_entity.type
_entity.pdbx_description
1 polymer ?
#
loop_
_entity_poly.entity_id
_entity_poly.type
_entity_poly.pdbx_seq_one_letter_code
_entity_poly.pdbx_strand_id
1 'polypeptide(L)'
;GIPVVTIDRRVDDVEGILSHVGADNVIGGEAQGQLIVDTYPDGAAIVNLQGQPGSSPAIDRNAGVHNVLDEMSDKYVFVAEQTANFSRTEAVAVTEAILAGLDETPDVIVAANDDMALGALQVVDEQGLDVAVIGFDALPEALGSVRDGGLLATIEQFPGGQSRGATQALVSYLRDGVEPEPVTLLSPIAITADNIEEGERLGELE
;
A
#
# COMPACT_ATOMS: atom_id res chain seq x y z
N GLY A 1 22.79 20.98 16.88
CA GLY A 1 21.77 21.10 15.83
C GLY A 1 20.38 20.83 16.38
N ILE A 2 19.34 20.94 15.56
CA ILE A 2 17.98 20.54 15.89
C ILE A 2 17.87 19.05 15.57
N PRO A 3 17.46 18.18 16.51
CA PRO A 3 17.25 16.76 16.22
C PRO A 3 16.07 16.58 15.26
N VAL A 4 16.21 15.64 14.32
CA VAL A 4 15.22 15.36 13.28
C VAL A 4 14.84 13.89 13.36
N VAL A 5 13.53 13.61 13.42
CA VAL A 5 12.95 12.27 13.25
C VAL A 5 12.08 12.29 12.00
N THR A 6 12.23 11.29 11.15
CA THR A 6 11.40 11.13 9.95
C THR A 6 10.26 10.16 10.22
N ILE A 7 9.13 10.34 9.51
CA ILE A 7 7.94 9.49 9.60
C ILE A 7 7.53 9.09 8.19
N ASP A 8 7.02 7.87 8.03
CA ASP A 8 6.48 7.34 6.79
C ASP A 8 7.55 7.17 5.70
N ARG A 9 7.97 8.23 5.04
CA ARG A 9 8.99 8.17 3.99
C ARG A 9 10.39 8.26 4.57
N ARG A 10 11.21 7.27 4.28
CA ARG A 10 12.65 7.28 4.60
C ARG A 10 13.37 8.32 3.77
N VAL A 11 14.37 8.92 4.38
CA VAL A 11 15.37 9.73 3.69
C VAL A 11 16.70 8.99 3.85
N ASP A 12 17.16 8.40 2.77
CA ASP A 12 18.39 7.62 2.74
C ASP A 12 19.61 8.54 2.49
N ASP A 13 20.78 8.14 2.95
CA ASP A 13 22.06 8.82 2.75
C ASP A 13 22.14 10.26 3.29
N VAL A 14 21.34 10.61 4.29
CA VAL A 14 21.39 11.92 4.97
C VAL A 14 21.87 11.77 6.40
N GLU A 15 23.02 12.40 6.71
CA GLU A 15 23.53 12.47 8.07
C GLU A 15 22.68 13.39 8.95
N GLY A 16 22.57 13.07 10.24
CA GLY A 16 21.90 13.92 11.24
C GLY A 16 20.41 13.63 11.44
N ILE A 17 19.84 12.61 10.78
CA ILE A 17 18.54 12.06 11.13
C ILE A 17 18.73 11.19 12.39
N LEU A 18 18.02 11.54 13.45
CA LEU A 18 18.12 10.87 14.75
C LEU A 18 17.44 9.49 14.73
N SER A 19 16.28 9.40 14.08
CA SER A 19 15.49 8.18 13.98
C SER A 19 14.52 8.26 12.81
N HIS A 20 14.13 7.10 12.29
CA HIS A 20 13.01 6.94 11.36
C HIS A 20 11.94 6.04 11.99
N VAL A 21 10.67 6.45 11.87
CA VAL A 21 9.54 5.61 12.27
C VAL A 21 8.57 5.49 11.08
N GLY A 22 8.33 4.29 10.63
CA GLY A 22 7.49 4.04 9.45
C GLY A 22 6.79 2.68 9.48
N ALA A 23 6.11 2.34 8.41
CA ALA A 23 5.64 0.99 8.16
C ALA A 23 6.75 0.16 7.48
N ASP A 24 6.76 -1.14 7.71
CA ASP A 24 7.54 -2.08 6.89
C ASP A 24 6.82 -2.27 5.55
N ASN A 25 7.14 -1.38 4.62
CA ASN A 25 6.49 -1.35 3.31
C ASN A 25 6.77 -2.60 2.46
N VAL A 26 7.90 -3.31 2.70
CA VAL A 26 8.18 -4.59 2.02
C VAL A 26 7.18 -5.63 2.50
N ILE A 27 7.05 -5.81 3.83
CA ILE A 27 6.05 -6.72 4.41
C ILE A 27 4.62 -6.37 3.95
N GLY A 28 4.31 -5.07 3.87
CA GLY A 28 3.01 -4.63 3.36
C GLY A 28 2.76 -5.02 1.90
N GLY A 29 3.77 -4.89 1.04
CA GLY A 29 3.71 -5.37 -0.34
C GLY A 29 3.63 -6.89 -0.44
N GLU A 30 4.36 -7.61 0.41
CA GLU A 30 4.26 -9.07 0.53
C GLU A 30 2.84 -9.51 0.95
N ALA A 31 2.20 -8.76 1.85
CA ALA A 31 0.81 -9.01 2.23
C ALA A 31 -0.16 -8.81 1.05
N GLN A 32 0.06 -7.81 0.18
CA GLN A 32 -0.72 -7.66 -1.06
C GLN A 32 -0.50 -8.85 -2.01
N GLY A 33 0.75 -9.27 -2.21
CA GLY A 33 1.09 -10.43 -3.03
C GLY A 33 0.46 -11.72 -2.49
N GLN A 34 0.51 -11.95 -1.17
CA GLN A 34 -0.09 -13.11 -0.54
C GLN A 34 -1.62 -13.14 -0.67
N LEU A 35 -2.28 -11.99 -0.56
CA LEU A 35 -3.73 -11.88 -0.83
C LEU A 35 -4.09 -12.32 -2.26
N ILE A 36 -3.26 -11.97 -3.25
CA ILE A 36 -3.47 -12.43 -4.63
C ILE A 36 -3.36 -13.95 -4.71
N VAL A 37 -2.33 -14.53 -4.10
CA VAL A 37 -2.12 -15.99 -4.08
C VAL A 37 -3.29 -16.72 -3.40
N ASP A 38 -3.76 -16.20 -2.28
CA ASP A 38 -4.86 -16.81 -1.51
C ASP A 38 -6.21 -16.72 -2.24
N THR A 39 -6.42 -15.62 -2.98
CA THR A 39 -7.65 -15.38 -3.74
C THR A 39 -7.69 -16.17 -5.05
N TYR A 40 -6.53 -16.29 -5.71
CA TYR A 40 -6.37 -16.91 -7.03
C TYR A 40 -5.36 -18.06 -6.99
N PRO A 41 -5.63 -19.19 -6.31
CA PRO A 41 -4.64 -20.27 -6.11
C PRO A 41 -4.18 -20.96 -7.40
N ASP A 42 -4.94 -20.82 -8.47
CA ASP A 42 -4.62 -21.39 -9.79
C ASP A 42 -3.78 -20.42 -10.66
N GLY A 43 -3.63 -19.17 -10.26
CA GLY A 43 -2.91 -18.11 -10.96
C GLY A 43 -3.77 -16.90 -11.29
N ALA A 44 -3.14 -15.80 -11.69
CA ALA A 44 -3.82 -14.55 -12.03
C ALA A 44 -3.04 -13.70 -13.03
N ALA A 45 -3.78 -12.97 -13.87
CA ALA A 45 -3.27 -11.85 -14.67
C ALA A 45 -3.39 -10.55 -13.84
N ILE A 46 -2.27 -9.88 -13.63
CA ILE A 46 -2.14 -8.81 -12.64
C ILE A 46 -1.77 -7.49 -13.31
N VAL A 47 -2.48 -6.43 -12.95
CA VAL A 47 -2.06 -5.05 -13.21
C VAL A 47 -1.49 -4.47 -11.93
N ASN A 48 -0.26 -3.92 -11.99
CA ASN A 48 0.40 -3.28 -10.86
C ASN A 48 0.47 -1.76 -11.07
N LEU A 49 -0.31 -1.02 -10.28
CA LEU A 49 -0.28 0.44 -10.24
C LEU A 49 0.75 0.90 -9.20
N GLN A 50 1.91 1.32 -9.69
CA GLN A 50 3.04 1.71 -8.87
C GLN A 50 2.89 3.15 -8.34
N GLY A 51 3.49 3.40 -7.17
CA GLY A 51 3.54 4.72 -6.56
C GLY A 51 4.52 5.68 -7.23
N GLN A 52 4.78 6.81 -6.58
CA GLN A 52 5.69 7.85 -7.09
C GLN A 52 7.12 7.31 -7.19
N PRO A 53 7.74 7.34 -8.37
CA PRO A 53 9.11 6.88 -8.57
C PRO A 53 10.11 7.58 -7.64
N GLY A 54 11.02 6.79 -7.04
CA GLY A 54 12.05 7.29 -6.14
C GLY A 54 11.59 7.49 -4.69
N SER A 55 10.31 7.35 -4.36
CA SER A 55 9.88 7.35 -2.97
C SER A 55 10.08 5.98 -2.32
N SER A 56 10.55 5.94 -1.07
CA SER A 56 10.80 4.67 -0.37
C SER A 56 9.56 3.78 -0.26
N PRO A 57 8.34 4.28 0.06
CA PRO A 57 7.16 3.41 0.07
C PRO A 57 6.84 2.79 -1.29
N ALA A 58 7.00 3.54 -2.40
CA ALA A 58 6.74 3.00 -3.73
C ALA A 58 7.70 1.88 -4.09
N ILE A 59 8.99 2.06 -3.80
CA ILE A 59 10.04 1.06 -4.06
C ILE A 59 9.79 -0.19 -3.22
N ASP A 60 9.58 -0.01 -1.90
CA ASP A 60 9.47 -1.10 -0.94
C ASP A 60 8.18 -1.91 -1.14
N ARG A 61 7.01 -1.25 -1.36
CA ARG A 61 5.74 -1.93 -1.65
C ARG A 61 5.81 -2.74 -2.94
N ASN A 62 6.37 -2.13 -4.00
CA ASN A 62 6.57 -2.83 -5.27
C ASN A 62 7.49 -4.07 -5.09
N ALA A 63 8.61 -3.92 -4.38
CA ALA A 63 9.51 -5.04 -4.10
C ALA A 63 8.79 -6.16 -3.33
N GLY A 64 7.96 -5.81 -2.34
CA GLY A 64 7.19 -6.79 -1.56
C GLY A 64 6.21 -7.61 -2.43
N VAL A 65 5.46 -6.96 -3.31
CA VAL A 65 4.55 -7.65 -4.25
C VAL A 65 5.34 -8.63 -5.12
N HIS A 66 6.47 -8.19 -5.69
CA HIS A 66 7.33 -9.02 -6.53
C HIS A 66 8.02 -10.16 -5.75
N ASN A 67 8.42 -9.95 -4.48
CA ASN A 67 9.02 -11.01 -3.64
C ASN A 67 8.12 -12.25 -3.56
N VAL A 68 6.81 -12.07 -3.54
CA VAL A 68 5.85 -13.19 -3.44
C VAL A 68 5.53 -13.76 -4.82
N LEU A 69 5.24 -12.91 -5.79
CA LEU A 69 4.65 -13.35 -7.06
C LEU A 69 5.70 -13.83 -8.08
N ASP A 70 6.91 -13.27 -8.08
CA ASP A 70 7.97 -13.65 -9.04
C ASP A 70 8.47 -15.09 -8.81
N GLU A 71 8.35 -15.60 -7.58
CA GLU A 71 8.68 -17.02 -7.29
C GLU A 71 7.72 -18.00 -7.98
N MET A 72 6.54 -17.52 -8.42
CA MET A 72 5.48 -18.29 -9.05
C MET A 72 5.06 -17.66 -10.39
N SER A 73 6.00 -17.09 -11.12
CA SER A 73 5.78 -16.33 -12.37
C SER A 73 5.19 -17.16 -13.54
N ASP A 74 5.12 -18.47 -13.41
CA ASP A 74 4.40 -19.36 -14.31
C ASP A 74 2.87 -19.32 -14.08
N LYS A 75 2.42 -18.83 -12.93
CA LYS A 75 1.02 -18.72 -12.54
C LYS A 75 0.56 -17.27 -12.43
N TYR A 76 1.38 -16.39 -11.86
CA TYR A 76 1.04 -15.00 -11.60
C TYR A 76 1.80 -14.11 -12.57
N VAL A 77 1.06 -13.50 -13.50
CA VAL A 77 1.66 -12.75 -14.61
C VAL A 77 1.31 -11.28 -14.51
N PHE A 78 2.32 -10.43 -14.40
CA PHE A 78 2.12 -8.99 -14.54
C PHE A 78 1.86 -8.66 -16.02
N VAL A 79 0.60 -8.40 -16.37
CA VAL A 79 0.19 -8.02 -17.73
C VAL A 79 0.43 -6.55 -18.01
N ALA A 80 0.48 -5.73 -16.97
CA ALA A 80 0.92 -4.34 -17.05
C ALA A 80 1.45 -3.85 -15.69
N GLU A 81 2.48 -3.01 -15.75
CA GLU A 81 3.01 -2.29 -14.58
C GLU A 81 3.24 -0.83 -14.97
N GLN A 82 2.60 0.08 -14.27
CA GLN A 82 2.73 1.50 -14.56
C GLN A 82 2.54 2.36 -13.30
N THR A 83 3.33 3.42 -13.20
CA THR A 83 3.15 4.39 -12.12
C THR A 83 1.89 5.24 -12.33
N ALA A 84 1.16 5.47 -11.24
CA ALA A 84 0.10 6.47 -11.13
C ALA A 84 0.37 7.46 -9.98
N ASN A 85 1.65 7.57 -9.55
CA ASN A 85 2.21 8.63 -8.70
C ASN A 85 1.49 8.86 -7.35
N PHE A 86 0.83 7.83 -6.78
CA PHE A 86 -0.06 7.95 -5.60
C PHE A 86 -1.26 8.87 -5.82
N SER A 87 -1.68 9.07 -7.06
CA SER A 87 -2.75 10.00 -7.44
C SER A 87 -3.98 9.26 -7.95
N ARG A 88 -5.15 9.50 -7.33
CA ARG A 88 -6.43 8.95 -7.78
C ARG A 88 -6.75 9.31 -9.23
N THR A 89 -6.57 10.59 -9.59
CA THR A 89 -6.85 11.08 -10.95
C THR A 89 -5.94 10.43 -11.99
N GLU A 90 -4.65 10.26 -11.67
CA GLU A 90 -3.72 9.58 -12.58
C GLU A 90 -4.04 8.09 -12.69
N ALA A 91 -4.45 7.45 -11.58
CA ALA A 91 -4.85 6.05 -11.57
C ALA A 91 -6.06 5.78 -12.47
N VAL A 92 -7.06 6.67 -12.48
CA VAL A 92 -8.17 6.57 -13.46
C VAL A 92 -7.65 6.53 -14.87
N ALA A 93 -6.87 7.54 -15.29
CA ALA A 93 -6.36 7.63 -16.65
C ALA A 93 -5.43 6.46 -17.04
N VAL A 94 -4.56 6.04 -16.10
CA VAL A 94 -3.63 4.92 -16.31
C VAL A 94 -4.40 3.60 -16.43
N THR A 95 -5.39 3.36 -15.57
CA THR A 95 -6.21 2.15 -15.62
C THR A 95 -7.01 2.06 -16.91
N GLU A 96 -7.67 3.16 -17.33
CA GLU A 96 -8.36 3.22 -18.62
C GLU A 96 -7.42 2.87 -19.78
N ALA A 97 -6.22 3.46 -19.80
CA ALA A 97 -5.26 3.21 -20.86
C ALA A 97 -4.74 1.77 -20.88
N ILE A 98 -4.47 1.18 -19.70
CA ILE A 98 -4.04 -0.21 -19.57
C ILE A 98 -5.14 -1.14 -20.07
N LEU A 99 -6.37 -1.02 -19.54
CA LEU A 99 -7.49 -1.89 -19.92
C LEU A 99 -7.84 -1.80 -21.41
N ALA A 100 -7.74 -0.61 -22.00
CA ALA A 100 -7.94 -0.44 -23.44
C ALA A 100 -6.84 -1.08 -24.31
N GLY A 101 -5.66 -1.32 -23.74
CA GLY A 101 -4.51 -1.92 -24.45
C GLY A 101 -4.37 -3.43 -24.27
N LEU A 102 -5.11 -4.03 -23.32
CA LEU A 102 -5.07 -5.46 -23.08
C LEU A 102 -6.06 -6.22 -23.99
N ASP A 103 -5.67 -7.39 -24.46
CA ASP A 103 -6.55 -8.29 -25.20
C ASP A 103 -7.57 -9.00 -24.30
N GLU A 104 -7.20 -9.24 -23.04
CA GLU A 104 -8.03 -9.91 -22.03
C GLU A 104 -8.11 -9.07 -20.75
N THR A 105 -9.25 -9.13 -20.07
CA THR A 105 -9.44 -8.45 -18.76
C THR A 105 -8.52 -9.08 -17.71
N PRO A 106 -7.78 -8.31 -16.92
CA PRO A 106 -6.98 -8.86 -15.81
C PRO A 106 -7.88 -9.39 -14.70
N ASP A 107 -7.35 -10.28 -13.86
CA ASP A 107 -8.06 -10.81 -12.71
C ASP A 107 -7.99 -9.84 -11.52
N VAL A 108 -6.86 -9.12 -11.38
CA VAL A 108 -6.64 -8.25 -10.24
C VAL A 108 -5.80 -7.01 -10.58
N ILE A 109 -6.15 -5.90 -9.96
CA ILE A 109 -5.35 -4.68 -9.95
C ILE A 109 -4.82 -4.49 -8.53
N VAL A 110 -3.50 -4.54 -8.36
CA VAL A 110 -2.84 -4.17 -7.11
C VAL A 110 -2.31 -2.75 -7.21
N ALA A 111 -2.67 -1.90 -6.26
CA ALA A 111 -2.27 -0.51 -6.23
C ALA A 111 -1.41 -0.20 -5.00
N ALA A 112 -0.37 0.59 -5.19
CA ALA A 112 0.55 0.95 -4.12
C ALA A 112 -0.06 1.89 -3.06
N ASN A 113 -1.28 2.44 -3.27
CA ASN A 113 -2.08 3.09 -2.23
C ASN A 113 -3.57 3.08 -2.56
N ASP A 114 -4.39 3.46 -1.56
CA ASP A 114 -5.85 3.47 -1.65
C ASP A 114 -6.40 4.52 -2.61
N ASP A 115 -5.77 5.69 -2.72
CA ASP A 115 -6.21 6.69 -3.71
C ASP A 115 -6.13 6.13 -5.13
N MET A 116 -5.06 5.42 -5.46
CA MET A 116 -4.95 4.76 -6.76
C MET A 116 -5.92 3.58 -6.87
N ALA A 117 -6.08 2.78 -5.82
CA ALA A 117 -7.03 1.67 -5.79
C ALA A 117 -8.47 2.13 -6.05
N LEU A 118 -8.90 3.20 -5.38
CA LEU A 118 -10.23 3.80 -5.57
C LEU A 118 -10.39 4.42 -6.97
N GLY A 119 -9.31 4.96 -7.54
CA GLY A 119 -9.32 5.41 -8.93
C GLY A 119 -9.45 4.26 -9.94
N ALA A 120 -8.76 3.16 -9.70
CA ALA A 120 -8.87 1.95 -10.52
C ALA A 120 -10.26 1.30 -10.39
N LEU A 121 -10.78 1.20 -9.17
CA LEU A 121 -12.12 0.68 -8.89
C LEU A 121 -13.20 1.47 -9.62
N GLN A 122 -13.10 2.80 -9.66
CA GLN A 122 -14.03 3.61 -10.43
C GLN A 122 -14.09 3.19 -11.90
N VAL A 123 -12.94 2.93 -12.54
CA VAL A 123 -12.89 2.50 -13.95
C VAL A 123 -13.46 1.10 -14.12
N VAL A 124 -13.14 0.19 -13.21
CA VAL A 124 -13.67 -1.18 -13.19
C VAL A 124 -15.19 -1.17 -13.12
N ASP A 125 -15.75 -0.37 -12.21
CA ASP A 125 -17.21 -0.23 -12.00
C ASP A 125 -17.88 0.41 -13.22
N GLU A 126 -17.33 1.50 -13.76
CA GLU A 126 -17.88 2.20 -14.93
C GLU A 126 -17.92 1.32 -16.19
N GLN A 127 -16.95 0.39 -16.31
CA GLN A 127 -16.89 -0.56 -17.43
C GLN A 127 -17.64 -1.87 -17.15
N GLY A 128 -18.12 -2.08 -15.90
CA GLY A 128 -18.83 -3.28 -15.49
C GLY A 128 -17.97 -4.53 -15.54
N LEU A 129 -16.69 -4.40 -15.21
CA LEU A 129 -15.71 -5.51 -15.22
C LEU A 129 -15.69 -6.25 -13.88
N ASP A 130 -15.38 -7.54 -13.94
CA ASP A 130 -15.17 -8.38 -12.75
C ASP A 130 -13.66 -8.47 -12.47
N VAL A 131 -13.11 -7.44 -11.84
CA VAL A 131 -11.68 -7.31 -11.54
C VAL A 131 -11.53 -6.95 -10.07
N ALA A 132 -10.81 -7.77 -9.31
CA ALA A 132 -10.52 -7.45 -7.92
C ALA A 132 -9.53 -6.29 -7.82
N VAL A 133 -9.71 -5.42 -6.82
CA VAL A 133 -8.78 -4.29 -6.60
C VAL A 133 -8.29 -4.32 -5.15
N ILE A 134 -6.97 -4.20 -4.98
CA ILE A 134 -6.29 -4.19 -3.67
C ILE A 134 -5.58 -2.85 -3.49
N GLY A 135 -5.82 -2.20 -2.35
CA GLY A 135 -5.20 -0.94 -1.96
C GLY A 135 -4.11 -1.06 -0.88
N PHE A 136 -3.72 0.08 -0.36
CA PHE A 136 -2.78 0.24 0.74
C PHE A 136 -3.06 1.58 1.43
N ASP A 137 -2.95 1.69 2.75
CA ASP A 137 -3.10 2.82 3.66
C ASP A 137 -4.29 2.70 4.63
N ALA A 138 -5.28 1.85 4.34
CA ALA A 138 -6.53 1.72 5.10
C ALA A 138 -7.22 3.08 5.35
N LEU A 139 -7.34 3.87 4.27
CA LEU A 139 -8.10 5.13 4.33
C LEU A 139 -9.57 4.84 4.69
N PRO A 140 -10.26 5.74 5.41
CA PRO A 140 -11.68 5.53 5.75
C PRO A 140 -12.53 5.15 4.52
N GLU A 141 -12.39 5.86 3.40
CA GLU A 141 -13.13 5.57 2.17
C GLU A 141 -12.82 4.15 1.62
N ALA A 142 -11.54 3.72 1.68
CA ALA A 142 -11.15 2.38 1.26
C ALA A 142 -11.68 1.30 2.21
N LEU A 143 -11.63 1.53 3.53
CA LEU A 143 -12.26 0.63 4.53
C LEU A 143 -13.76 0.50 4.28
N GLY A 144 -14.44 1.62 3.97
CA GLY A 144 -15.85 1.60 3.56
C GLY A 144 -16.06 0.76 2.31
N SER A 145 -15.21 0.92 1.31
CA SER A 145 -15.28 0.16 0.06
C SER A 145 -15.04 -1.34 0.28
N VAL A 146 -14.05 -1.72 1.12
CA VAL A 146 -13.82 -3.13 1.49
C VAL A 146 -15.04 -3.71 2.19
N ARG A 147 -15.60 -3.00 3.19
CA ARG A 147 -16.82 -3.43 3.90
C ARG A 147 -17.98 -3.66 2.96
N ASP A 148 -18.16 -2.80 1.98
CA ASP A 148 -19.30 -2.80 1.06
C ASP A 148 -19.05 -3.68 -0.19
N GLY A 149 -17.88 -4.33 -0.29
CA GLY A 149 -17.52 -5.29 -1.34
C GLY A 149 -17.01 -4.67 -2.65
N GLY A 150 -16.57 -3.41 -2.63
CA GLY A 150 -15.90 -2.76 -3.77
C GLY A 150 -14.43 -3.18 -3.86
N LEU A 151 -13.59 -2.73 -2.92
CA LEU A 151 -12.21 -3.23 -2.84
C LEU A 151 -12.18 -4.63 -2.21
N LEU A 152 -11.31 -5.50 -2.73
CA LEU A 152 -11.03 -6.80 -2.12
C LEU A 152 -10.38 -6.64 -0.75
N ALA A 153 -9.40 -5.74 -0.66
CA ALA A 153 -8.65 -5.47 0.56
C ALA A 153 -7.88 -4.14 0.48
N THR A 154 -7.43 -3.67 1.64
CA THR A 154 -6.39 -2.65 1.78
C THR A 154 -5.37 -3.08 2.83
N ILE A 155 -4.19 -2.47 2.85
CA ILE A 155 -3.16 -2.76 3.84
C ILE A 155 -3.13 -1.64 4.88
N GLU A 156 -3.37 -1.98 6.14
CA GLU A 156 -3.25 -1.05 7.26
C GLU A 156 -1.77 -0.85 7.62
N GLN A 157 -1.33 0.39 7.66
CA GLN A 157 0.05 0.77 7.99
C GLN A 157 0.20 1.49 9.33
N PHE A 158 -0.88 1.67 10.07
CA PHE A 158 -0.92 2.30 11.41
C PHE A 158 -0.32 3.73 11.46
N PRO A 159 -0.84 4.71 10.70
CA PRO A 159 -0.28 6.06 10.67
C PRO A 159 -0.32 6.75 12.02
N GLY A 160 -1.32 6.49 12.84
CA GLY A 160 -1.39 6.95 14.22
C GLY A 160 -0.28 6.34 15.10
N GLY A 161 0.01 5.07 14.92
CA GLY A 161 1.11 4.36 15.57
C GLY A 161 2.47 4.95 15.21
N GLN A 162 2.72 5.19 13.93
CA GLN A 162 3.95 5.82 13.42
C GLN A 162 4.16 7.21 14.03
N SER A 163 3.11 8.05 14.02
CA SER A 163 3.15 9.41 14.58
C SER A 163 3.41 9.41 16.08
N ARG A 164 2.77 8.52 16.83
CA ARG A 164 3.01 8.34 18.28
C ARG A 164 4.44 7.89 18.57
N GLY A 165 4.94 6.90 17.83
CA GLY A 165 6.30 6.37 17.98
C GLY A 165 7.36 7.43 17.72
N ALA A 166 7.26 8.16 16.62
CA ALA A 166 8.19 9.24 16.29
C ALA A 166 8.17 10.38 17.31
N THR A 167 6.98 10.78 17.77
CA THR A 167 6.82 11.81 18.80
C THR A 167 7.44 11.34 20.13
N GLN A 168 7.18 10.10 20.53
CA GLN A 168 7.75 9.53 21.77
C GLN A 168 9.27 9.46 21.70
N ALA A 169 9.85 9.02 20.58
CA ALA A 169 11.28 8.96 20.35
C ALA A 169 11.92 10.36 20.55
N LEU A 170 11.37 11.36 19.88
CA LEU A 170 11.89 12.74 19.96
C LEU A 170 11.73 13.35 21.37
N VAL A 171 10.58 13.15 22.03
CA VAL A 171 10.33 13.67 23.37
C VAL A 171 11.26 13.02 24.40
N SER A 172 11.46 11.70 24.37
CA SER A 172 12.37 10.99 25.28
C SER A 172 13.81 11.43 25.07
N TYR A 173 14.23 11.65 23.83
CA TYR A 173 15.55 12.17 23.54
C TYR A 173 15.76 13.58 24.11
N LEU A 174 14.83 14.50 23.87
CA LEU A 174 14.95 15.91 24.28
C LEU A 174 14.83 16.09 25.79
N ARG A 175 13.97 15.31 26.45
CA ARG A 175 13.69 15.47 27.88
C ARG A 175 14.62 14.64 28.75
N ASP A 176 14.86 13.41 28.36
CA ASP A 176 15.49 12.40 29.24
C ASP A 176 16.88 11.98 28.69
N GLY A 177 17.31 12.46 27.53
CA GLY A 177 18.57 12.10 26.89
C GLY A 177 18.63 10.64 26.40
N VAL A 178 17.45 10.01 26.18
CA VAL A 178 17.37 8.62 25.72
C VAL A 178 17.56 8.59 24.20
N GLU A 179 18.62 7.94 23.75
CA GLU A 179 18.87 7.73 22.31
C GLU A 179 17.82 6.78 21.74
N PRO A 180 17.07 7.16 20.70
CA PRO A 180 16.12 6.26 20.07
C PRO A 180 16.80 5.25 19.15
N GLU A 181 16.10 4.15 18.85
CA GLU A 181 16.52 3.25 17.78
C GLU A 181 16.62 4.02 16.46
N PRO A 182 17.64 3.78 15.62
CA PRO A 182 17.80 4.48 14.34
C PRO A 182 16.61 4.29 13.40
N VAL A 183 15.99 3.11 13.42
CA VAL A 183 14.82 2.75 12.61
C VAL A 183 13.86 1.93 13.45
N THR A 184 12.58 2.33 13.44
CA THR A 184 11.47 1.58 14.02
C THR A 184 10.41 1.37 12.96
N LEU A 185 10.12 0.12 12.60
CA LEU A 185 9.12 -0.23 11.60
C LEU A 185 7.94 -0.93 12.26
N LEU A 186 6.73 -0.50 11.93
CA LEU A 186 5.48 -1.16 12.27
C LEU A 186 5.16 -2.19 11.19
N SER A 187 4.68 -3.37 11.59
CA SER A 187 4.28 -4.42 10.65
C SER A 187 2.88 -4.12 10.12
N PRO A 188 2.71 -3.87 8.81
CA PRO A 188 1.39 -3.74 8.21
C PRO A 188 0.60 -5.03 8.24
N ILE A 189 -0.72 -4.92 8.18
CA ILE A 189 -1.65 -6.04 8.08
C ILE A 189 -2.65 -5.85 6.94
N ALA A 190 -3.05 -6.95 6.31
CA ALA A 190 -4.11 -6.92 5.33
C ALA A 190 -5.48 -6.77 6.02
N ILE A 191 -6.28 -5.83 5.54
CA ILE A 191 -7.67 -5.62 5.96
C ILE A 191 -8.58 -6.06 4.83
N THR A 192 -9.41 -7.05 5.15
CA THR A 192 -10.47 -7.60 4.31
C THR A 192 -11.83 -7.38 4.97
N ALA A 193 -12.91 -7.82 4.34
CA ALA A 193 -14.24 -7.80 4.97
C ALA A 193 -14.30 -8.64 6.25
N ASP A 194 -13.47 -9.68 6.38
CA ASP A 194 -13.47 -10.61 7.52
C ASP A 194 -12.85 -10.04 8.80
N ASN A 195 -11.95 -9.04 8.67
CA ASN A 195 -11.26 -8.41 9.79
C ASN A 195 -11.29 -6.87 9.72
N ILE A 196 -12.34 -6.33 9.17
CA ILE A 196 -12.49 -4.87 8.93
C ILE A 196 -12.34 -4.03 10.21
N GLU A 197 -12.67 -4.60 11.37
CA GLU A 197 -12.56 -3.96 12.69
C GLU A 197 -11.12 -3.70 13.12
N GLU A 198 -10.12 -4.30 12.48
CA GLU A 198 -8.71 -4.07 12.75
C GLU A 198 -8.18 -2.79 12.09
N GLY A 199 -8.95 -2.16 11.20
CA GLY A 199 -8.59 -0.88 10.57
C GLY A 199 -8.54 0.26 11.59
N GLU A 200 -7.37 0.90 11.79
CA GLU A 200 -7.18 1.96 12.82
C GLU A 200 -8.17 3.12 12.64
N ARG A 201 -8.57 3.39 11.38
CA ARG A 201 -9.40 4.54 11.02
C ARG A 201 -10.86 4.18 10.70
N LEU A 202 -11.30 2.95 11.01
CA LEU A 202 -12.68 2.53 10.76
C LEU A 202 -13.71 3.44 11.42
N GLY A 203 -13.41 3.96 12.62
CA GLY A 203 -14.29 4.89 13.34
C GLY A 203 -14.44 6.29 12.70
N GLU A 204 -13.70 6.59 11.63
CA GLU A 204 -13.84 7.83 10.85
C GLU A 204 -14.86 7.69 9.70
N LEU A 205 -15.41 6.49 9.48
CA LEU A 205 -16.54 6.27 8.57
C LEU A 205 -17.83 6.79 9.22
N GLU A 206 -18.33 7.91 8.76
CA GLU A 206 -19.68 8.43 9.10
C GLU A 206 -20.73 8.11 8.02
#